data_3bbc83fc926c8b06afcb3a6a11d8b9e5
#
_entry.id   3bbc83fc926c8b06afcb3a6a11d8b9e5
#
_cell.length_a   1.000
_cell.length_b   1.000
_cell.length_c   1.000
_cell.angle_alpha   90.00
_cell.angle_beta   90.00
_cell.angle_gamma   90.00
#
_symmetry.space_group_name_H-M   'P 1'
#
loop_
_entity.id
_entity.type
_entity.pdbx_description
1 polymer ?
#
loop_
_entity_poly.entity_id
_entity_poly.type
_entity_poly.pdbx_seq_one_letter_code
_entity_poly.pdbx_strand_id
1 'polypeptide(L)'
;MTKNLGVLFVASEADPFIRSGTLADLAGNIPKAIKHSGHDVRVMLPGYSCINNRRFQIHNLLRMKDIGVPVAGGTEFGQVRSSYLNGDTQKVLVYFLANERYFNREGLYTNPLTKKYFPDNDERFIFFCRGVLETLKRLRWQPEVIHCNDWQTGLIPAYLKTVYKNDPFFRNMKTVFTIHSLASHGTFPKTAYEKSGLPIELFPANGSPAGRLNFLKAGLTCADVVTTIGAKAEKGIRHSNQEDIEQLFHDRKNTIITVATDHTRTNGMETIARQFMDIYSSLVKNG
;
A
#
# COMPACT_ATOMS: atom_id res chain seq x y z
N MET A 1 -29.25 -5.87 -3.82
CA MET A 1 -28.33 -5.69 -2.65
C MET A 1 -26.91 -5.71 -3.17
N THR A 2 -26.14 -4.65 -2.98
CA THR A 2 -24.73 -4.61 -3.32
C THR A 2 -23.98 -5.63 -2.46
N LYS A 3 -23.18 -6.51 -3.09
CA LYS A 3 -22.36 -7.51 -2.38
C LYS A 3 -21.46 -6.79 -1.38
N ASN A 4 -21.41 -7.28 -0.13
CA ASN A 4 -20.46 -6.79 0.87
C ASN A 4 -19.04 -7.20 0.42
N LEU A 5 -18.16 -6.24 0.13
CA LEU A 5 -16.80 -6.48 -0.31
C LEU A 5 -15.83 -6.47 0.88
N GLY A 6 -14.87 -7.39 0.85
CA GLY A 6 -13.69 -7.35 1.70
C GLY A 6 -12.61 -6.48 1.05
N VAL A 7 -12.13 -5.47 1.76
CA VAL A 7 -11.10 -4.55 1.28
C VAL A 7 -9.96 -4.48 2.28
N LEU A 8 -8.73 -4.79 1.85
CA LEU A 8 -7.54 -4.47 2.62
C LEU A 8 -6.95 -3.15 2.12
N PHE A 9 -6.97 -2.12 2.94
CA PHE A 9 -6.33 -0.84 2.66
C PHE A 9 -4.91 -0.85 3.22
N VAL A 10 -3.91 -0.82 2.36
CA VAL A 10 -2.50 -0.89 2.74
C VAL A 10 -1.84 0.45 2.52
N ALA A 11 -1.24 1.00 3.56
CA ALA A 11 -0.54 2.27 3.51
C ALA A 11 0.69 2.25 4.41
N SER A 12 1.61 3.18 4.21
CA SER A 12 2.76 3.36 5.11
C SER A 12 2.44 4.22 6.32
N GLU A 13 1.33 4.96 6.28
CA GLU A 13 0.93 5.94 7.28
C GLU A 13 -0.59 6.04 7.35
N ALA A 14 -1.15 6.32 8.53
CA ALA A 14 -2.57 6.63 8.72
C ALA A 14 -2.79 7.42 10.01
N ASP A 15 -3.58 8.49 9.95
CA ASP A 15 -4.10 9.18 11.14
C ASP A 15 -5.07 8.26 11.90
N PRO A 16 -5.04 8.20 13.24
CA PRO A 16 -4.28 9.04 14.19
C PRO A 16 -2.93 8.44 14.60
N PHE A 17 -2.52 7.30 14.05
CA PHE A 17 -1.28 6.60 14.46
C PHE A 17 -0.03 7.36 14.02
N ILE A 18 -0.06 7.87 12.79
CA ILE A 18 0.99 8.68 12.18
C ILE A 18 0.33 9.84 11.44
N ARG A 19 0.80 11.05 11.68
CA ARG A 19 0.28 12.30 11.08
C ARG A 19 1.41 13.01 10.34
N SER A 20 1.68 12.59 9.12
CA SER A 20 2.79 13.15 8.33
C SER A 20 2.34 13.98 7.13
N GLY A 21 1.12 13.80 6.65
CA GLY A 21 0.61 14.50 5.47
C GLY A 21 -0.68 13.91 4.90
N THR A 22 -0.93 14.23 3.63
CA THR A 22 -2.19 13.88 2.94
C THR A 22 -2.46 12.37 2.91
N LEU A 23 -1.42 11.55 2.71
CA LEU A 23 -1.58 10.08 2.75
C LEU A 23 -2.12 9.63 4.11
N ALA A 24 -1.54 10.11 5.20
CA ALA A 24 -1.96 9.74 6.55
C ALA A 24 -3.43 10.12 6.81
N ASP A 25 -3.84 11.32 6.39
CA ASP A 25 -5.21 11.81 6.55
C ASP A 25 -6.20 10.94 5.74
N LEU A 26 -5.91 10.68 4.49
CA LEU A 26 -6.76 9.86 3.63
C LEU A 26 -6.84 8.40 4.11
N ALA A 27 -5.71 7.80 4.48
CA ALA A 27 -5.66 6.42 4.99
C ALA A 27 -6.31 6.25 6.37
N GLY A 28 -6.42 7.33 7.13
CA GLY A 28 -7.16 7.36 8.38
C GLY A 28 -8.68 7.54 8.22
N ASN A 29 -9.15 8.09 7.11
CA ASN A 29 -10.56 8.48 6.94
C ASN A 29 -11.32 7.70 5.86
N ILE A 30 -10.72 7.40 4.70
CA ILE A 30 -11.36 6.63 3.63
C ILE A 30 -11.85 5.25 4.12
N PRO A 31 -11.04 4.45 4.86
CA PRO A 31 -11.52 3.16 5.37
C PRO A 31 -12.72 3.27 6.30
N LYS A 32 -12.82 4.35 7.09
CA LYS A 32 -13.99 4.58 7.96
C LYS A 32 -15.26 4.83 7.15
N ALA A 33 -15.16 5.64 6.10
CA ALA A 33 -16.29 5.92 5.21
C ALA A 33 -16.73 4.66 4.43
N ILE A 34 -15.78 3.84 3.97
CA ILE A 34 -16.07 2.54 3.33
C ILE A 34 -16.75 1.60 4.33
N LYS A 35 -16.27 1.54 5.57
CA LYS A 35 -16.88 0.72 6.63
C LYS A 35 -18.31 1.15 6.93
N HIS A 36 -18.54 2.47 6.98
CA HIS A 36 -19.88 3.04 7.20
C HIS A 36 -20.86 2.63 6.09
N SER A 37 -20.38 2.45 4.87
CA SER A 37 -21.18 1.94 3.74
C SER A 37 -21.46 0.43 3.79
N GLY A 38 -21.10 -0.27 4.89
CA GLY A 38 -21.45 -1.68 5.12
C GLY A 38 -20.44 -2.70 4.60
N HIS A 39 -19.21 -2.30 4.21
CA HIS A 39 -18.19 -3.20 3.69
C HIS A 39 -17.21 -3.68 4.77
N ASP A 40 -16.59 -4.87 4.61
CA ASP A 40 -15.53 -5.35 5.50
C ASP A 40 -14.18 -4.76 5.08
N VAL A 41 -13.88 -3.57 5.59
CA VAL A 41 -12.60 -2.92 5.35
C VAL A 41 -11.67 -3.08 6.56
N ARG A 42 -10.42 -3.41 6.30
CA ARG A 42 -9.33 -3.46 7.27
C ARG A 42 -8.14 -2.67 6.73
N VAL A 43 -7.33 -2.14 7.65
CA VAL A 43 -6.13 -1.37 7.30
C VAL A 43 -4.88 -2.14 7.71
N MET A 44 -3.80 -2.03 6.93
CA MET A 44 -2.51 -2.57 7.30
C MET A 44 -1.41 -1.55 7.14
N LEU A 45 -0.63 -1.38 8.20
CA LEU A 45 0.46 -0.41 8.34
C LEU A 45 1.75 -1.11 8.78
N PRO A 46 2.93 -0.53 8.51
CA PRO A 46 4.16 -0.93 9.21
C PRO A 46 4.04 -0.62 10.70
N GLY A 47 4.57 -1.50 11.53
CA GLY A 47 4.57 -1.35 12.99
C GLY A 47 5.75 -0.52 13.49
N TYR A 48 5.80 0.76 13.11
CA TYR A 48 6.88 1.66 13.54
C TYR A 48 6.94 1.85 15.06
N SER A 49 8.13 1.97 15.61
CA SER A 49 8.35 2.19 17.06
C SER A 49 7.81 3.54 17.57
N CYS A 50 7.67 4.53 16.68
CA CYS A 50 7.10 5.83 17.06
C CYS A 50 5.59 5.78 17.34
N ILE A 51 4.90 4.68 16.99
CA ILE A 51 3.47 4.52 17.29
C ILE A 51 3.31 4.11 18.76
N ASN A 52 2.64 4.95 19.54
CA ASN A 52 2.45 4.70 20.96
C ASN A 52 1.41 3.61 21.23
N ASN A 53 1.88 2.40 21.59
CA ASN A 53 1.02 1.23 21.80
C ASN A 53 -0.04 1.44 22.89
N ARG A 54 0.30 2.16 23.99
CA ARG A 54 -0.63 2.40 25.11
C ARG A 54 -1.72 3.37 24.70
N ARG A 55 -1.33 4.49 24.06
CA ARG A 55 -2.29 5.52 23.59
C ARG A 55 -3.31 4.95 22.62
N PHE A 56 -2.88 4.09 21.71
CA PHE A 56 -3.73 3.55 20.65
C PHE A 56 -4.25 2.14 20.94
N GLN A 57 -4.06 1.65 22.18
CA GLN A 57 -4.53 0.33 22.59
C GLN A 57 -4.12 -0.77 21.60
N ILE A 58 -2.83 -0.78 21.22
CA ILE A 58 -2.30 -1.76 20.28
C ILE A 58 -1.94 -3.04 21.01
N HIS A 59 -2.54 -4.15 20.61
CA HIS A 59 -2.38 -5.46 21.22
C HIS A 59 -1.69 -6.45 20.29
N ASN A 60 -0.89 -7.33 20.87
CA ASN A 60 -0.28 -8.44 20.14
C ASN A 60 -1.35 -9.48 19.79
N LEU A 61 -1.35 -9.94 18.55
CA LEU A 61 -2.16 -11.07 18.12
C LEU A 61 -1.34 -12.35 18.32
N LEU A 62 -1.72 -13.18 19.32
CA LEU A 62 -0.92 -14.35 19.73
C LEU A 62 -0.62 -15.34 18.60
N ARG A 63 -1.58 -15.54 17.68
CA ARG A 63 -1.42 -16.44 16.52
C ARG A 63 -0.69 -15.81 15.34
N MET A 64 -0.32 -14.53 15.45
CA MET A 64 0.29 -13.73 14.40
C MET A 64 1.73 -13.31 14.77
N LYS A 65 2.41 -14.14 15.57
CA LYS A 65 3.85 -14.11 15.81
C LYS A 65 4.57 -14.92 14.73
N ASP A 66 5.82 -14.63 14.54
CA ASP A 66 6.73 -15.41 13.68
C ASP A 66 6.20 -15.61 12.26
N ILE A 67 5.70 -14.52 11.65
CA ILE A 67 5.33 -14.52 10.26
C ILE A 67 6.62 -14.47 9.44
N GLY A 68 6.97 -15.59 8.83
CA GLY A 68 8.14 -15.68 7.98
C GLY A 68 7.93 -14.93 6.66
N VAL A 69 8.80 -13.97 6.38
CA VAL A 69 8.76 -13.14 5.18
C VAL A 69 10.09 -13.29 4.44
N PRO A 70 10.10 -13.83 3.22
CA PRO A 70 11.32 -13.94 2.43
C PRO A 70 11.84 -12.55 2.01
N VAL A 71 13.07 -12.22 2.37
CA VAL A 71 13.74 -10.95 2.02
C VAL A 71 15.24 -11.20 1.86
N ALA A 72 15.87 -10.63 0.85
CA ALA A 72 17.31 -10.63 0.66
C ALA A 72 17.95 -12.04 0.70
N GLY A 73 17.26 -13.03 0.13
CA GLY A 73 17.71 -14.42 0.10
C GLY A 73 17.55 -15.20 1.40
N GLY A 74 17.04 -14.57 2.46
CA GLY A 74 16.75 -15.17 3.76
C GLY A 74 15.27 -15.08 4.14
N THR A 75 14.98 -15.37 5.40
CA THR A 75 13.64 -15.20 5.99
C THR A 75 13.74 -14.29 7.20
N GLU A 76 13.03 -13.17 7.14
CA GLU A 76 12.84 -12.27 8.27
C GLU A 76 11.50 -12.55 8.95
N PHE A 77 11.43 -12.41 10.26
CA PHE A 77 10.22 -12.72 11.01
C PHE A 77 9.50 -11.45 11.48
N GLY A 78 8.22 -11.38 11.17
CA GLY A 78 7.34 -10.30 11.60
C GLY A 78 6.35 -10.73 12.66
N GLN A 79 5.85 -9.76 13.41
CA GLN A 79 4.73 -9.91 14.33
C GLN A 79 3.61 -8.95 13.94
N VAL A 80 2.38 -9.44 13.88
CA VAL A 80 1.23 -8.57 13.68
C VAL A 80 0.61 -8.20 15.02
N ARG A 81 0.40 -6.90 15.18
CA ARG A 81 -0.35 -6.28 16.27
C ARG A 81 -1.62 -5.69 15.70
N SER A 82 -2.62 -5.40 16.52
CA SER A 82 -3.87 -4.78 16.05
C SER A 82 -4.38 -3.70 16.99
N SER A 83 -5.13 -2.80 16.38
CA SER A 83 -5.93 -1.76 17.04
C SER A 83 -7.12 -1.41 16.13
N TYR A 84 -7.78 -0.28 16.42
CA TYR A 84 -8.92 0.19 15.65
C TYR A 84 -8.77 1.66 15.28
N LEU A 85 -9.20 2.01 14.07
CA LEU A 85 -9.62 3.37 13.74
C LEU A 85 -11.05 3.53 14.23
N ASN A 86 -11.26 4.48 15.14
CA ASN A 86 -12.58 4.78 15.63
C ASN A 86 -13.31 5.65 14.60
N GLY A 87 -14.44 5.17 14.10
CA GLY A 87 -15.44 5.94 13.39
C GLY A 87 -16.58 6.29 14.33
N ASP A 88 -17.53 7.10 13.86
CA ASP A 88 -18.66 7.55 14.69
C ASP A 88 -19.55 6.39 15.15
N THR A 89 -19.78 5.42 14.28
CA THR A 89 -20.68 4.27 14.56
C THR A 89 -20.00 2.92 14.48
N GLN A 90 -18.89 2.80 13.75
CA GLN A 90 -18.21 1.54 13.49
C GLN A 90 -16.69 1.70 13.61
N LYS A 91 -16.02 0.61 14.01
CA LYS A 91 -14.57 0.54 14.14
C LYS A 91 -13.97 -0.18 12.94
N VAL A 92 -12.89 0.37 12.38
CA VAL A 92 -12.09 -0.30 11.35
C VAL A 92 -10.89 -0.99 12.00
N LEU A 93 -10.75 -2.29 11.78
CA LEU A 93 -9.62 -3.06 12.30
C LEU A 93 -8.33 -2.67 11.57
N VAL A 94 -7.30 -2.37 12.34
CA VAL A 94 -5.96 -2.00 11.84
C VAL A 94 -4.95 -3.04 12.30
N TYR A 95 -4.17 -3.53 11.36
CA TYR A 95 -3.02 -4.39 11.59
C TYR A 95 -1.71 -3.59 11.47
N PHE A 96 -0.75 -3.90 12.33
CA PHE A 96 0.60 -3.34 12.31
C PHE A 96 1.59 -4.49 12.15
N LEU A 97 2.28 -4.54 11.02
CA LEU A 97 3.35 -5.50 10.79
C LEU A 97 4.65 -4.96 11.39
N ALA A 98 5.02 -5.49 12.54
CA ALA A 98 6.23 -5.10 13.27
C ALA A 98 7.39 -6.05 12.94
N ASN A 99 8.60 -5.50 12.89
CA ASN A 99 9.87 -6.19 12.83
C ASN A 99 10.92 -5.31 13.47
N GLU A 100 11.73 -5.89 14.37
CA GLU A 100 12.73 -5.13 15.17
C GLU A 100 13.79 -4.49 14.27
N ARG A 101 14.31 -5.20 13.30
CA ARG A 101 15.36 -4.70 12.39
C ARG A 101 14.86 -3.52 11.55
N TYR A 102 13.65 -3.62 10.99
CA TYR A 102 13.16 -2.70 9.97
C TYR A 102 12.35 -1.53 10.53
N PHE A 103 11.59 -1.72 11.60
CA PHE A 103 10.65 -0.71 12.08
C PHE A 103 10.89 -0.23 13.51
N ASN A 104 11.81 -0.86 14.26
CA ASN A 104 12.17 -0.38 15.59
C ASN A 104 13.30 0.66 15.51
N ARG A 105 12.99 1.81 14.93
CA ARG A 105 13.91 2.94 14.81
C ARG A 105 13.19 4.28 14.80
N GLU A 106 13.87 5.35 15.14
CA GLU A 106 13.34 6.69 15.02
C GLU A 106 13.22 7.11 13.54
N GLY A 107 12.12 7.76 13.19
CA GLY A 107 11.81 8.21 11.82
C GLY A 107 11.12 7.14 10.96
N LEU A 108 10.40 7.61 9.95
CA LEU A 108 9.64 6.74 9.05
C LEU A 108 10.50 6.27 7.86
N TYR A 109 11.09 7.20 7.13
CA TYR A 109 11.86 6.94 5.91
C TYR A 109 13.27 7.47 5.97
N THR A 110 13.48 8.48 6.81
CA THR A 110 14.74 9.20 6.99
C THR A 110 15.18 9.17 8.44
N ASN A 111 16.48 9.14 8.64
CA ASN A 111 17.04 9.33 9.96
C ASN A 111 16.78 10.78 10.41
N PRO A 112 16.13 11.01 11.55
CA PRO A 112 15.73 12.35 11.99
C PRO A 112 16.91 13.28 12.30
N LEU A 113 18.10 12.73 12.62
CA LEU A 113 19.31 13.51 12.89
C LEU A 113 20.01 13.91 11.59
N THR A 114 20.27 12.95 10.69
CA THR A 114 21.02 13.19 9.44
C THR A 114 20.17 13.69 8.29
N LYS A 115 18.83 13.60 8.40
CA LYS A 115 17.84 13.87 7.36
C LYS A 115 18.00 13.05 6.08
N LYS A 116 18.88 12.05 6.08
CA LYS A 116 19.10 11.15 4.94
C LYS A 116 18.14 9.97 5.00
N TYR A 117 17.73 9.48 3.82
CA TYR A 117 16.97 8.24 3.72
C TYR A 117 17.73 7.08 4.37
N PHE A 118 17.01 6.17 5.01
CA PHE A 118 17.63 4.94 5.50
C PHE A 118 18.12 4.12 4.30
N PRO A 119 19.37 3.63 4.34
CA PRO A 119 19.97 2.91 3.21
C PRO A 119 19.28 1.58 2.89
N ASP A 120 18.57 1.01 3.85
CA ASP A 120 17.84 -0.25 3.77
C ASP A 120 16.32 -0.07 3.53
N ASN A 121 15.88 1.08 3.05
CA ASN A 121 14.46 1.29 2.74
C ASN A 121 13.93 0.32 1.68
N ASP A 122 14.77 -0.18 0.79
CA ASP A 122 14.40 -1.27 -0.12
C ASP A 122 13.97 -2.53 0.65
N GLU A 123 14.82 -3.05 1.55
CA GLU A 123 14.52 -4.24 2.35
C GLU A 123 13.31 -4.04 3.25
N ARG A 124 13.19 -2.86 3.87
CA ARG A 124 12.07 -2.50 4.76
C ARG A 124 10.73 -2.62 4.06
N PHE A 125 10.61 -2.07 2.85
CA PHE A 125 9.34 -2.07 2.13
C PHE A 125 9.15 -3.32 1.25
N ILE A 126 10.20 -4.05 0.90
CA ILE A 126 10.12 -5.45 0.44
C ILE A 126 9.49 -6.31 1.53
N PHE A 127 10.04 -6.24 2.76
CA PHE A 127 9.50 -6.96 3.91
C PHE A 127 8.04 -6.60 4.17
N PHE A 128 7.70 -5.30 4.14
CA PHE A 128 6.32 -4.88 4.37
C PHE A 128 5.37 -5.44 3.30
N CYS A 129 5.68 -5.27 2.02
CA CYS A 129 4.82 -5.72 0.93
C CYS A 129 4.60 -7.24 0.93
N ARG A 130 5.67 -8.03 1.09
CA ARG A 130 5.54 -9.49 1.20
C ARG A 130 4.86 -9.91 2.49
N GLY A 131 5.20 -9.25 3.59
CA GLY A 131 4.62 -9.52 4.89
C GLY A 131 3.11 -9.23 4.97
N VAL A 132 2.60 -8.27 4.19
CA VAL A 132 1.15 -8.09 3.98
C VAL A 132 0.52 -9.35 3.42
N LEU A 133 1.10 -9.92 2.36
CA LEU A 133 0.57 -11.12 1.70
C LEU A 133 0.66 -12.36 2.61
N GLU A 134 1.80 -12.57 3.28
CA GLU A 134 1.95 -13.67 4.24
C GLU A 134 1.00 -13.52 5.44
N THR A 135 0.72 -12.29 5.86
CA THR A 135 -0.28 -12.02 6.90
C THR A 135 -1.68 -12.41 6.46
N LEU A 136 -2.09 -12.11 5.24
CA LEU A 136 -3.39 -12.53 4.70
C LEU A 136 -3.54 -14.05 4.71
N LYS A 137 -2.51 -14.79 4.28
CA LYS A 137 -2.48 -16.27 4.33
C LYS A 137 -2.62 -16.77 5.76
N ARG A 138 -1.88 -16.19 6.70
CA ARG A 138 -1.93 -16.59 8.12
C ARG A 138 -3.28 -16.30 8.76
N LEU A 139 -3.92 -15.18 8.39
CA LEU A 139 -5.28 -14.82 8.82
C LEU A 139 -6.36 -15.68 8.15
N ARG A 140 -6.03 -16.36 7.05
CA ARG A 140 -7.00 -17.03 6.17
C ARG A 140 -8.12 -16.09 5.71
N TRP A 141 -7.77 -14.82 5.54
CA TRP A 141 -8.71 -13.79 5.08
C TRP A 141 -8.37 -13.37 3.66
N GLN A 142 -9.34 -13.52 2.76
CA GLN A 142 -9.23 -13.26 1.34
C GLN A 142 -10.09 -12.03 1.00
N PRO A 143 -9.55 -10.81 1.08
CA PRO A 143 -10.26 -9.63 0.59
C PRO A 143 -10.43 -9.71 -0.93
N GLU A 144 -11.55 -9.20 -1.44
CA GLU A 144 -11.73 -9.06 -2.88
C GLU A 144 -10.79 -8.02 -3.48
N VAL A 145 -10.42 -6.98 -2.70
CA VAL A 145 -9.55 -5.90 -3.15
C VAL A 145 -8.44 -5.61 -2.15
N ILE A 146 -7.21 -5.50 -2.66
CA ILE A 146 -6.08 -4.92 -1.93
C ILE A 146 -5.82 -3.53 -2.52
N HIS A 147 -6.09 -2.50 -1.72
CA HIS A 147 -5.86 -1.12 -2.10
C HIS A 147 -4.50 -0.64 -1.58
N CYS A 148 -3.56 -0.49 -2.46
CA CYS A 148 -2.18 -0.10 -2.20
C CYS A 148 -2.00 1.41 -2.37
N ASN A 149 -1.20 2.06 -1.51
CA ASN A 149 -1.03 3.51 -1.48
C ASN A 149 0.45 3.90 -1.54
N ASP A 150 0.83 4.65 -2.54
CA ASP A 150 2.18 5.13 -2.83
C ASP A 150 3.26 4.03 -2.97
N TRP A 151 4.50 4.44 -3.25
CA TRP A 151 5.60 3.54 -3.58
C TRP A 151 5.90 2.49 -2.50
N GLN A 152 5.63 2.79 -1.23
CA GLN A 152 5.88 1.88 -0.10
C GLN A 152 5.08 0.58 -0.19
N THR A 153 3.99 0.60 -0.95
CA THR A 153 3.11 -0.56 -1.16
C THR A 153 3.14 -1.09 -2.60
N GLY A 154 3.90 -0.43 -3.46
CA GLY A 154 3.91 -0.67 -4.91
C GLY A 154 4.37 -2.06 -5.34
N LEU A 155 5.10 -2.79 -4.49
CA LEU A 155 5.50 -4.16 -4.82
C LEU A 155 4.38 -5.19 -4.61
N ILE A 156 3.30 -4.88 -3.88
CA ILE A 156 2.20 -5.85 -3.65
C ILE A 156 1.56 -6.30 -4.96
N PRO A 157 1.14 -5.40 -5.89
CA PRO A 157 0.63 -5.82 -7.19
C PRO A 157 1.64 -6.64 -8.00
N ALA A 158 2.93 -6.26 -7.96
CA ALA A 158 3.99 -6.98 -8.66
C ALA A 158 4.16 -8.41 -8.13
N TYR A 159 4.14 -8.60 -6.81
CA TYR A 159 4.19 -9.92 -6.19
C TYR A 159 3.00 -10.80 -6.59
N LEU A 160 1.80 -10.26 -6.62
CA LEU A 160 0.61 -11.02 -7.03
C LEU A 160 0.65 -11.44 -8.49
N LYS A 161 1.23 -10.64 -9.37
CA LYS A 161 1.39 -10.97 -10.80
C LYS A 161 2.58 -11.88 -11.11
N THR A 162 3.50 -12.08 -10.16
CA THR A 162 4.73 -12.87 -10.37
C THR A 162 4.87 -13.99 -9.36
N VAL A 163 5.46 -13.71 -8.19
CA VAL A 163 5.83 -14.71 -7.17
C VAL A 163 4.62 -15.50 -6.66
N TYR A 164 3.47 -14.84 -6.49
CA TYR A 164 2.23 -15.47 -6.00
C TYR A 164 1.20 -15.74 -7.10
N LYS A 165 1.57 -15.58 -8.38
CA LYS A 165 0.66 -15.75 -9.53
C LYS A 165 -0.10 -17.09 -9.53
N ASN A 166 0.56 -18.15 -9.13
CA ASN A 166 0.03 -19.51 -9.13
C ASN A 166 -0.50 -19.95 -7.76
N ASP A 167 -0.45 -19.10 -6.74
CA ASP A 167 -0.99 -19.40 -5.41
C ASP A 167 -2.53 -19.27 -5.44
N PRO A 168 -3.27 -20.38 -5.21
CA PRO A 168 -4.74 -20.35 -5.28
C PRO A 168 -5.37 -19.44 -4.25
N PHE A 169 -4.66 -19.11 -3.16
CA PHE A 169 -5.14 -18.19 -2.13
C PHE A 169 -5.38 -16.77 -2.69
N PHE A 170 -4.55 -16.32 -3.63
CA PHE A 170 -4.60 -14.95 -4.17
C PHE A 170 -5.33 -14.82 -5.51
N ARG A 171 -5.80 -15.93 -6.09
CA ARG A 171 -6.33 -15.99 -7.46
C ARG A 171 -7.40 -14.94 -7.77
N ASN A 172 -8.30 -14.66 -6.83
CA ASN A 172 -9.45 -13.80 -7.04
C ASN A 172 -9.25 -12.37 -6.47
N MET A 173 -8.08 -12.08 -5.90
CA MET A 173 -7.81 -10.77 -5.33
C MET A 173 -7.45 -9.79 -6.44
N LYS A 174 -8.07 -8.62 -6.41
CA LYS A 174 -7.81 -7.50 -7.31
C LYS A 174 -7.00 -6.44 -6.59
N THR A 175 -6.26 -5.65 -7.36
CA THR A 175 -5.40 -4.60 -6.83
C THR A 175 -5.79 -3.22 -7.36
N VAL A 176 -5.92 -2.27 -6.44
CA VAL A 176 -5.99 -0.84 -6.74
C VAL A 176 -4.72 -0.18 -6.22
N PHE A 177 -4.07 0.64 -7.02
CA PHE A 177 -2.86 1.35 -6.63
C PHE A 177 -3.09 2.86 -6.76
N THR A 178 -3.07 3.56 -5.61
CA THR A 178 -3.29 5.01 -5.56
C THR A 178 -1.97 5.74 -5.39
N ILE A 179 -1.76 6.74 -6.24
CA ILE A 179 -0.62 7.66 -6.18
C ILE A 179 -1.09 8.97 -5.57
N HIS A 180 -0.53 9.30 -4.39
CA HIS A 180 -0.82 10.55 -3.69
C HIS A 180 0.24 11.62 -3.97
N SER A 181 1.49 11.18 -4.17
CA SER A 181 2.63 12.08 -4.35
C SER A 181 3.71 11.47 -5.22
N LEU A 182 4.34 12.31 -6.04
CA LEU A 182 5.55 11.98 -6.80
C LEU A 182 6.83 12.55 -6.18
N ALA A 183 6.78 13.04 -4.95
CA ALA A 183 7.97 13.53 -4.25
C ALA A 183 9.02 12.44 -4.02
N SER A 184 8.59 11.17 -3.97
CA SER A 184 9.46 10.00 -3.86
C SER A 184 8.87 8.83 -4.63
N HIS A 185 9.73 8.06 -5.31
CA HIS A 185 9.33 6.95 -6.17
C HIS A 185 9.76 5.59 -5.62
N GLY A 186 10.54 5.57 -4.54
CA GLY A 186 11.11 4.31 -4.04
C GLY A 186 12.01 3.64 -5.09
N THR A 187 13.00 4.40 -5.61
CA THR A 187 13.94 3.90 -6.62
C THR A 187 15.22 3.44 -5.97
N PHE A 188 15.53 2.16 -6.08
CA PHE A 188 16.63 1.49 -5.41
C PHE A 188 17.63 0.88 -6.39
N PRO A 189 18.88 0.60 -5.97
CA PRO A 189 19.88 -0.05 -6.82
C PRO A 189 19.40 -1.41 -7.37
N LYS A 190 20.09 -1.92 -8.41
CA LYS A 190 19.80 -3.21 -9.05
C LYS A 190 19.77 -4.38 -8.04
N THR A 191 20.59 -4.33 -7.00
CA THR A 191 20.60 -5.31 -5.91
C THR A 191 19.26 -5.48 -5.19
N ALA A 192 18.37 -4.48 -5.28
CA ALA A 192 17.04 -4.60 -4.73
C ALA A 192 16.17 -5.66 -5.44
N TYR A 193 16.46 -6.01 -6.69
CA TYR A 193 15.80 -7.15 -7.36
C TYR A 193 16.09 -8.46 -6.65
N GLU A 194 17.37 -8.73 -6.38
CA GLU A 194 17.80 -9.95 -5.66
C GLU A 194 17.15 -10.01 -4.27
N LYS A 195 17.13 -8.88 -3.57
CA LYS A 195 16.49 -8.76 -2.26
C LYS A 195 14.98 -8.98 -2.31
N SER A 196 14.33 -8.55 -3.39
CA SER A 196 12.89 -8.66 -3.56
C SER A 196 12.42 -10.04 -4.01
N GLY A 197 13.27 -10.79 -4.73
CA GLY A 197 12.89 -12.02 -5.41
C GLY A 197 11.93 -11.81 -6.58
N LEU A 198 11.80 -10.57 -7.08
CA LEU A 198 11.04 -10.26 -8.29
C LEU A 198 11.87 -10.58 -9.53
N PRO A 199 11.24 -11.09 -10.61
CA PRO A 199 11.94 -11.32 -11.87
C PRO A 199 12.38 -9.97 -12.47
N ILE A 200 13.64 -9.92 -12.93
CA ILE A 200 14.23 -8.70 -13.49
C ILE A 200 13.54 -8.30 -14.81
N GLU A 201 12.98 -9.28 -15.52
CA GLU A 201 12.27 -9.11 -16.78
C GLU A 201 10.94 -8.38 -16.63
N LEU A 202 10.43 -8.27 -15.41
CA LEU A 202 9.19 -7.52 -15.12
C LEU A 202 9.29 -6.05 -15.55
N PHE A 203 10.53 -5.52 -15.55
CA PHE A 203 10.83 -4.15 -15.96
C PHE A 203 11.97 -4.16 -16.97
N PRO A 204 11.69 -4.39 -18.28
CA PRO A 204 12.70 -4.37 -19.31
C PRO A 204 13.53 -3.08 -19.27
N ALA A 205 14.80 -3.19 -19.66
CA ALA A 205 15.83 -2.14 -19.54
C ALA A 205 15.44 -0.78 -20.16
N ASN A 206 14.48 -0.77 -21.09
CA ASN A 206 14.01 0.41 -21.79
C ASN A 206 13.13 1.34 -20.93
N GLY A 207 12.87 0.99 -19.68
CA GLY A 207 11.99 1.75 -18.82
C GLY A 207 12.51 1.99 -17.39
N SER A 208 13.76 1.67 -17.09
CA SER A 208 14.39 2.05 -15.83
C SER A 208 15.84 2.44 -16.07
N PRO A 209 16.29 3.65 -15.68
CA PRO A 209 17.68 4.06 -15.81
C PRO A 209 18.59 3.01 -15.11
N ALA A 210 19.48 2.39 -15.86
CA ALA A 210 20.54 1.50 -15.35
C ALA A 210 20.07 0.29 -14.51
N GLY A 211 18.88 -0.29 -14.77
CA GLY A 211 18.43 -1.54 -14.11
C GLY A 211 18.02 -1.36 -12.64
N ARG A 212 17.66 -0.17 -12.21
CA ARG A 212 17.19 0.13 -10.85
C ARG A 212 15.76 -0.38 -10.63
N LEU A 213 15.47 -0.90 -9.45
CA LEU A 213 14.11 -1.27 -9.05
C LEU A 213 13.36 -0.02 -8.54
N ASN A 214 12.28 0.33 -9.23
CA ASN A 214 11.40 1.44 -8.84
C ASN A 214 10.05 0.89 -8.37
N PHE A 215 9.74 1.07 -7.08
CA PHE A 215 8.54 0.50 -6.45
C PHE A 215 7.26 1.18 -6.92
N LEU A 216 7.29 2.51 -7.18
CA LEU A 216 6.15 3.21 -7.74
C LEU A 216 5.81 2.67 -9.13
N LYS A 217 6.84 2.48 -9.97
CA LYS A 217 6.69 1.90 -11.31
C LYS A 217 6.15 0.48 -11.24
N ALA A 218 6.58 -0.33 -10.25
CA ALA A 218 6.06 -1.67 -10.04
C ALA A 218 4.55 -1.66 -9.77
N GLY A 219 4.09 -0.79 -8.87
CA GLY A 219 2.67 -0.60 -8.60
C GLY A 219 1.90 -0.13 -9.83
N LEU A 220 2.44 0.87 -10.53
CA LEU A 220 1.85 1.44 -11.73
C LEU A 220 1.70 0.40 -12.85
N THR A 221 2.70 -0.46 -13.05
CA THR A 221 2.70 -1.49 -14.11
C THR A 221 1.78 -2.67 -13.78
N CYS A 222 1.78 -3.12 -12.52
CA CYS A 222 1.20 -4.40 -12.16
C CYS A 222 -0.19 -4.32 -11.54
N ALA A 223 -0.65 -3.17 -11.04
CA ALA A 223 -1.97 -3.06 -10.47
C ALA A 223 -3.07 -3.26 -11.53
N ASP A 224 -4.22 -3.81 -11.13
CA ASP A 224 -5.36 -3.98 -12.03
C ASP A 224 -5.98 -2.61 -12.37
N VAL A 225 -6.08 -1.71 -11.39
CA VAL A 225 -6.49 -0.31 -11.57
C VAL A 225 -5.50 0.62 -10.88
N VAL A 226 -5.15 1.71 -11.54
CA VAL A 226 -4.37 2.81 -10.97
C VAL A 226 -5.28 4.00 -10.74
N THR A 227 -5.11 4.67 -9.60
CA THR A 227 -5.88 5.88 -9.27
C THR A 227 -4.96 7.00 -8.83
N THR A 228 -5.44 8.23 -8.99
CA THR A 228 -4.83 9.44 -8.40
C THR A 228 -5.89 10.20 -7.62
N ILE A 229 -5.50 10.95 -6.62
CA ILE A 229 -6.44 11.76 -5.85
C ILE A 229 -6.23 13.24 -6.17
N GLY A 230 -7.25 13.82 -6.84
CA GLY A 230 -7.28 15.21 -7.25
C GLY A 230 -6.45 15.52 -8.52
N ALA A 231 -6.92 16.49 -9.28
CA ALA A 231 -6.31 16.91 -10.55
C ALA A 231 -4.85 17.41 -10.42
N LYS A 232 -4.45 17.86 -9.22
CA LYS A 232 -3.08 18.31 -8.97
C LYS A 232 -2.09 17.13 -8.97
N ALA A 233 -2.48 16.00 -8.38
CA ALA A 233 -1.65 14.80 -8.40
C ALA A 233 -1.52 14.27 -9.83
N GLU A 234 -2.62 14.21 -10.58
CA GLU A 234 -2.62 13.82 -12.00
C GLU A 234 -1.71 14.71 -12.85
N LYS A 235 -1.82 16.05 -12.72
CA LYS A 235 -0.95 16.97 -13.43
C LYS A 235 0.52 16.78 -13.06
N GLY A 236 0.84 16.58 -11.79
CA GLY A 236 2.19 16.31 -11.33
C GLY A 236 2.80 15.06 -11.97
N ILE A 237 2.02 14.01 -12.18
CA ILE A 237 2.46 12.78 -12.84
C ILE A 237 2.72 13.04 -14.34
N ARG A 238 1.81 13.74 -15.02
CA ARG A 238 1.93 14.07 -16.46
C ARG A 238 3.11 14.99 -16.80
N HIS A 239 3.69 15.68 -15.82
CA HIS A 239 4.81 16.60 -15.97
C HIS A 239 5.97 16.21 -15.03
N SER A 240 6.07 14.93 -14.68
CA SER A 240 7.21 14.43 -13.92
C SER A 240 8.45 14.48 -14.82
N ASN A 241 9.57 14.96 -14.29
CA ASN A 241 10.85 14.95 -15.03
C ASN A 241 11.40 13.51 -15.22
N GLN A 242 10.55 12.49 -15.15
CA GLN A 242 10.87 11.07 -15.30
C GLN A 242 10.06 10.52 -16.48
N GLU A 243 10.66 10.60 -17.66
CA GLU A 243 10.05 10.17 -18.94
C GLU A 243 9.45 8.76 -18.89
N ASP A 244 10.05 7.84 -18.14
CA ASP A 244 9.58 6.47 -18.01
C ASP A 244 8.29 6.32 -17.18
N ILE A 245 8.10 7.15 -16.15
CA ILE A 245 6.85 7.18 -15.37
C ILE A 245 5.76 7.89 -16.17
N GLU A 246 6.10 8.98 -16.82
CA GLU A 246 5.18 9.73 -17.69
C GLU A 246 4.68 8.85 -18.84
N GLN A 247 5.58 8.12 -19.51
CA GLN A 247 5.22 7.20 -20.59
C GLN A 247 4.29 6.09 -20.09
N LEU A 248 4.61 5.43 -18.97
CA LEU A 248 3.74 4.41 -18.38
C LEU A 248 2.36 4.94 -17.99
N PHE A 249 2.31 6.17 -17.51
CA PHE A 249 1.05 6.83 -17.17
C PHE A 249 0.23 7.11 -18.44
N HIS A 250 0.90 7.51 -19.52
CA HIS A 250 0.26 7.71 -20.81
C HIS A 250 -0.24 6.40 -21.41
N ASP A 251 0.54 5.33 -21.36
CA ASP A 251 0.19 4.01 -21.90
C ASP A 251 -1.02 3.41 -21.15
N ARG A 252 -1.15 3.72 -19.86
CA ARG A 252 -2.27 3.30 -19.01
C ARG A 252 -3.39 4.32 -18.88
N LYS A 253 -3.44 5.35 -19.69
CA LYS A 253 -4.41 6.46 -19.60
C LYS A 253 -5.86 5.99 -19.45
N ASN A 254 -6.25 4.89 -20.10
CA ASN A 254 -7.61 4.35 -20.05
C ASN A 254 -7.90 3.54 -18.77
N THR A 255 -6.90 3.23 -17.96
CA THR A 255 -7.01 2.47 -16.70
C THR A 255 -6.69 3.31 -15.48
N ILE A 256 -6.35 4.59 -15.67
CA ILE A 256 -6.07 5.52 -14.58
C ILE A 256 -7.32 6.36 -14.31
N ILE A 257 -7.78 6.28 -13.08
CA ILE A 257 -8.99 6.98 -12.62
C ILE A 257 -8.58 8.09 -11.67
N THR A 258 -8.93 9.32 -12.01
CA THR A 258 -8.75 10.45 -11.10
C THR A 258 -9.94 10.54 -10.15
N VAL A 259 -9.70 10.25 -8.89
CA VAL A 259 -10.69 10.39 -7.82
C VAL A 259 -10.82 11.87 -7.49
N ALA A 260 -12.00 12.41 -7.70
CA ALA A 260 -12.25 13.84 -7.46
C ALA A 260 -12.22 14.15 -5.96
N THR A 261 -11.51 15.23 -5.60
CA THR A 261 -11.52 15.80 -4.25
C THR A 261 -12.40 17.05 -4.26
N ASP A 262 -13.46 17.03 -3.47
CA ASP A 262 -14.21 18.24 -3.17
C ASP A 262 -13.86 18.68 -1.74
N HIS A 263 -12.80 19.46 -1.62
CA HIS A 263 -12.35 19.97 -0.32
C HIS A 263 -13.30 21.05 0.27
N THR A 264 -14.31 21.45 -0.49
CA THR A 264 -15.23 22.54 -0.08
C THR A 264 -16.47 22.03 0.66
N ARG A 265 -16.68 20.70 0.71
CA ARG A 265 -17.85 20.09 1.32
C ARG A 265 -17.51 19.29 2.57
N THR A 266 -18.37 19.38 3.58
CA THR A 266 -18.34 18.60 4.84
C THR A 266 -18.26 17.08 4.61
N ASN A 267 -18.64 16.59 3.42
CA ASN A 267 -18.70 15.17 3.04
C ASN A 267 -17.64 14.76 2.01
N GLY A 268 -16.50 15.44 1.94
CA GLY A 268 -15.45 15.15 0.95
C GLY A 268 -14.94 13.71 1.03
N MET A 269 -14.73 13.16 2.24
CA MET A 269 -14.26 11.78 2.43
C MET A 269 -15.29 10.73 2.02
N GLU A 270 -16.57 10.95 2.25
CA GLU A 270 -17.66 10.07 1.80
C GLU A 270 -17.75 10.02 0.28
N THR A 271 -17.57 11.17 -0.38
CA THR A 271 -17.55 11.25 -1.84
C THR A 271 -16.36 10.47 -2.42
N ILE A 272 -15.18 10.62 -1.85
CA ILE A 272 -13.97 9.84 -2.24
C ILE A 272 -14.21 8.34 -2.01
N ALA A 273 -14.73 7.97 -0.85
CA ALA A 273 -15.01 6.57 -0.53
C ALA A 273 -16.03 5.95 -1.48
N ARG A 274 -17.08 6.68 -1.87
CA ARG A 274 -18.08 6.22 -2.85
C ARG A 274 -17.44 5.95 -4.21
N GLN A 275 -16.60 6.86 -4.71
CA GLN A 275 -15.88 6.65 -5.97
C GLN A 275 -14.98 5.40 -5.90
N PHE A 276 -14.27 5.18 -4.79
CA PHE A 276 -13.51 3.94 -4.63
C PHE A 276 -14.40 2.71 -4.60
N MET A 277 -15.55 2.76 -3.95
CA MET A 277 -16.49 1.63 -3.93
C MET A 277 -17.06 1.30 -5.32
N ASP A 278 -17.28 2.30 -6.15
CA ASP A 278 -17.70 2.10 -7.57
C ASP A 278 -16.56 1.42 -8.35
N ILE A 279 -15.31 1.85 -8.15
CA ILE A 279 -14.11 1.24 -8.75
C ILE A 279 -13.99 -0.23 -8.31
N TYR A 280 -14.05 -0.51 -7.00
CA TYR A 280 -13.92 -1.88 -6.48
C TYR A 280 -15.04 -2.79 -6.99
N SER A 281 -16.27 -2.30 -6.99
CA SER A 281 -17.44 -3.05 -7.47
C SER A 281 -17.33 -3.40 -8.96
N SER A 282 -16.87 -2.46 -9.77
CA SER A 282 -16.61 -2.69 -11.20
C SER A 282 -15.50 -3.71 -11.41
N LEU A 283 -14.42 -3.59 -10.66
CA LEU A 283 -13.22 -4.45 -10.77
C LEU A 283 -13.53 -5.90 -10.41
N VAL A 284 -14.37 -6.13 -9.39
CA VAL A 284 -14.76 -7.48 -8.94
C VAL A 284 -15.81 -8.12 -9.84
N LYS A 285 -16.65 -7.34 -10.51
CA LYS A 285 -17.67 -7.87 -11.46
C LYS A 285 -17.06 -8.32 -12.79
N ASN A 286 -15.99 -7.65 -13.24
CA ASN A 286 -15.38 -7.87 -14.55
C ASN A 286 -14.21 -8.86 -14.52
N GLY A 287 -13.91 -9.47 -13.40
CA GLY A 287 -12.83 -10.44 -13.21
C GLY A 287 -13.30 -11.77 -12.73
#